data_390ae4991e3ef2f0145f13a42cf39e2c
#
_entry.id   390ae4991e3ef2f0145f13a42cf39e2c
#
_cell.length_a   1.000
_cell.length_b   1.000
_cell.length_c   1.000
_cell.angle_alpha   90.00
_cell.angle_beta   90.00
_cell.angle_gamma   90.00
#
_symmetry.space_group_name_H-M   'P 1'
#
loop_
_entity.id
_entity.type
_entity.pdbx_description
1 polymer ?
#
loop_
_entity_poly.entity_id
_entity_poly.type
_entity_poly.pdbx_seq_one_letter_code
_entity_poly.pdbx_strand_id
1 'polypeptide(L)'
;ESKTRHEAAKMVRRIETEAQENASKKAKEILSLAIQRYAGDYVSEQTVTAVTLPSEDMKGRIIGREGRNIRALEAATGVDLIIDDTPETVVLSAYSPLKREVAKQALERLIHDGRIHPARIEDIVRKVEQEMDVKLREIGEQATFDVGVHGINPEIVRLMGQLHYRTSFSQNVLQHSLEVAFLCGVMAAELGLDEKKAKRAGLL
;
A
#
# COMPACT_ATOMS: atom_id res chain seq x y z
N GLU A 1 -33.59 57.38 7.88
CA GLU A 1 -32.67 56.93 6.82
C GLU A 1 -31.43 56.20 7.38
N SER A 2 -30.72 56.69 8.40
CA SER A 2 -29.53 56.05 8.98
C SER A 2 -29.85 54.68 9.62
N LYS A 3 -30.97 54.55 10.35
CA LYS A 3 -31.35 53.30 11.03
C LYS A 3 -31.71 52.20 10.02
N THR A 4 -32.41 52.54 8.96
CA THR A 4 -32.80 51.61 7.89
C THR A 4 -31.58 51.09 7.10
N ARG A 5 -30.60 51.97 6.84
CA ARG A 5 -29.31 51.56 6.23
C ARG A 5 -28.51 50.61 7.12
N HIS A 6 -28.52 50.82 8.43
CA HIS A 6 -27.79 49.96 9.37
C HIS A 6 -28.46 48.57 9.49
N GLU A 7 -29.80 48.54 9.50
CA GLU A 7 -30.53 47.27 9.50
C GLU A 7 -30.34 46.49 8.20
N ALA A 8 -30.38 47.15 7.06
CA ALA A 8 -30.10 46.56 5.77
C ALA A 8 -28.67 45.98 5.69
N ALA A 9 -27.66 46.69 6.19
CA ALA A 9 -26.28 46.25 6.22
C ALA A 9 -26.10 44.99 7.14
N LYS A 10 -26.79 44.93 8.27
CA LYS A 10 -26.79 43.74 9.14
C LYS A 10 -27.42 42.56 8.46
N MET A 11 -28.53 42.78 7.75
CA MET A 11 -29.27 41.71 7.05
C MET A 11 -28.43 41.17 5.88
N VAL A 12 -27.75 42.02 5.12
CA VAL A 12 -26.83 41.59 4.03
C VAL A 12 -25.72 40.75 4.60
N ARG A 13 -25.01 41.20 5.65
CA ARG A 13 -23.95 40.41 6.28
C ARG A 13 -24.41 39.05 6.77
N ARG A 14 -25.62 38.99 7.36
CA ARG A 14 -26.16 37.70 7.82
C ARG A 14 -26.43 36.77 6.65
N ILE A 15 -27.02 37.26 5.57
CA ILE A 15 -27.27 36.50 4.35
C ILE A 15 -25.98 36.02 3.71
N GLU A 16 -24.94 36.87 3.65
CA GLU A 16 -23.62 36.51 3.13
C GLU A 16 -22.97 35.39 3.99
N THR A 17 -23.02 35.52 5.32
CA THR A 17 -22.46 34.51 6.23
C THR A 17 -23.20 33.18 6.10
N GLU A 18 -24.53 33.20 6.12
CA GLU A 18 -25.36 32.01 5.94
C GLU A 18 -25.13 31.34 4.56
N ALA A 19 -24.97 32.17 3.51
CA ALA A 19 -24.67 31.67 2.16
C ALA A 19 -23.29 31.03 2.09
N GLN A 20 -22.28 31.62 2.72
CA GLN A 20 -20.92 31.10 2.75
C GLN A 20 -20.80 29.81 3.55
N GLU A 21 -21.46 29.70 4.70
CA GLU A 21 -21.55 28.47 5.50
C GLU A 21 -22.25 27.35 4.73
N ASN A 22 -23.39 27.64 4.10
CA ASN A 22 -24.12 26.67 3.30
C ASN A 22 -23.32 26.21 2.06
N ALA A 23 -22.64 27.13 1.38
CA ALA A 23 -21.77 26.79 0.25
C ALA A 23 -20.60 25.90 0.67
N SER A 24 -19.96 26.20 1.79
CA SER A 24 -18.87 25.40 2.35
C SER A 24 -19.33 23.99 2.75
N LYS A 25 -20.49 23.88 3.40
CA LYS A 25 -21.10 22.60 3.76
C LYS A 25 -21.43 21.76 2.52
N LYS A 26 -22.02 22.38 1.52
CA LYS A 26 -22.40 21.71 0.27
C LYS A 26 -21.17 21.28 -0.54
N ALA A 27 -20.11 22.08 -0.54
CA ALA A 27 -18.84 21.72 -1.18
C ALA A 27 -18.21 20.49 -0.52
N LYS A 28 -18.21 20.42 0.82
CA LYS A 28 -17.73 19.24 1.56
C LYS A 28 -18.56 17.98 1.26
N GLU A 29 -19.87 18.10 1.19
CA GLU A 29 -20.77 16.98 0.81
C GLU A 29 -20.46 16.47 -0.60
N ILE A 30 -20.33 17.38 -1.58
CA ILE A 30 -20.03 17.02 -2.97
C ILE A 30 -18.66 16.35 -3.07
N LEU A 31 -17.62 16.88 -2.40
CA LEU A 31 -16.29 16.29 -2.37
C LEU A 31 -16.30 14.91 -1.73
N SER A 32 -16.99 14.76 -0.60
CA SER A 32 -17.13 13.46 0.08
C SER A 32 -17.80 12.43 -0.81
N LEU A 33 -18.90 12.82 -1.48
CA LEU A 33 -19.61 11.93 -2.40
C LEU A 33 -18.78 11.59 -3.64
N ALA A 34 -18.05 12.55 -4.19
CA ALA A 34 -17.16 12.33 -5.32
C ALA A 34 -16.03 11.36 -4.98
N ILE A 35 -15.41 11.53 -3.80
CA ILE A 35 -14.36 10.64 -3.30
C ILE A 35 -14.92 9.23 -3.07
N GLN A 36 -16.09 9.08 -2.45
CA GLN A 36 -16.73 7.78 -2.26
C GLN A 36 -17.04 7.07 -3.59
N ARG A 37 -17.56 7.78 -4.57
CA ARG A 37 -17.85 7.21 -5.90
C ARG A 37 -16.58 6.80 -6.64
N TYR A 38 -15.55 7.64 -6.58
CA TYR A 38 -14.26 7.34 -7.22
C TYR A 38 -13.54 6.17 -6.53
N ALA A 39 -13.57 6.10 -5.21
CA ALA A 39 -12.99 4.99 -4.44
C ALA A 39 -13.68 3.64 -4.73
N GLY A 40 -15.00 3.64 -4.96
CA GLY A 40 -15.78 2.44 -5.27
C GLY A 40 -15.40 1.78 -6.60
N ASP A 41 -15.07 2.58 -7.63
CA ASP A 41 -14.76 2.09 -8.97
C ASP A 41 -13.30 1.61 -9.15
N TYR A 42 -12.39 1.94 -8.22
CA TYR A 42 -10.95 1.68 -8.38
C TYR A 42 -10.40 0.54 -7.50
N VAL A 43 -11.21 -0.08 -6.69
CA VAL A 43 -10.80 -1.17 -5.78
C VAL A 43 -10.92 -2.53 -6.46
N SER A 44 -10.13 -2.81 -7.48
CA SER A 44 -9.69 -4.18 -7.70
C SER A 44 -8.35 -4.35 -6.97
N GLU A 45 -8.37 -4.99 -5.81
CA GLU A 45 -7.13 -5.51 -5.23
C GLU A 45 -6.49 -6.38 -6.30
N GLN A 46 -5.32 -5.96 -6.78
CA GLN A 46 -4.57 -6.76 -7.72
C GLN A 46 -4.09 -8.01 -6.97
N THR A 47 -4.77 -9.13 -7.17
CA THR A 47 -4.38 -10.43 -6.63
C THR A 47 -3.32 -11.11 -7.48
N VAL A 48 -2.95 -10.52 -8.60
CA VAL A 48 -2.01 -11.06 -9.57
C VAL A 48 -0.87 -10.08 -9.85
N THR A 49 0.29 -10.62 -10.19
CA THR A 49 1.48 -9.87 -10.63
C THR A 49 2.07 -10.54 -11.86
N ALA A 50 2.20 -9.81 -12.95
CA ALA A 50 2.85 -10.31 -14.16
C ALA A 50 4.36 -10.15 -14.07
N VAL A 51 5.10 -11.17 -14.52
CA VAL A 51 6.56 -11.17 -14.65
C VAL A 51 6.91 -11.40 -16.12
N THR A 52 7.64 -10.46 -16.70
CA THR A 52 8.09 -10.56 -18.09
C THR A 52 9.33 -11.45 -18.19
N LEU A 53 9.32 -12.33 -19.16
CA LEU A 53 10.41 -13.26 -19.45
C LEU A 53 11.27 -12.72 -20.60
N PRO A 54 12.58 -13.02 -20.63
CA PRO A 54 13.47 -12.60 -21.71
C PRO A 54 13.23 -13.36 -23.02
N SER A 55 12.58 -14.51 -22.97
CA SER A 55 12.22 -15.31 -24.14
C SER A 55 11.10 -16.32 -23.79
N GLU A 56 10.37 -16.78 -24.80
CA GLU A 56 9.32 -17.79 -24.64
C GLU A 56 9.86 -19.15 -24.16
N ASP A 57 11.09 -19.53 -24.56
CA ASP A 57 11.73 -20.76 -24.10
C ASP A 57 11.89 -20.83 -22.57
N MET A 58 11.92 -19.68 -21.92
CA MET A 58 12.02 -19.62 -20.47
C MET A 58 10.81 -20.21 -19.77
N LYS A 59 9.59 -20.15 -20.38
CA LYS A 59 8.39 -20.81 -19.84
C LYS A 59 8.62 -22.30 -19.63
N GLY A 60 9.16 -22.99 -20.65
CA GLY A 60 9.46 -24.40 -20.56
C GLY A 60 10.46 -24.73 -19.46
N ARG A 61 11.44 -23.87 -19.20
CA ARG A 61 12.42 -24.01 -18.11
C ARG A 61 11.81 -23.80 -16.74
N ILE A 62 10.91 -22.82 -16.61
CA ILE A 62 10.16 -22.55 -15.37
C ILE A 62 9.25 -23.71 -15.04
N ILE A 63 8.55 -24.27 -16.02
CA ILE A 63 7.70 -25.45 -15.83
C ILE A 63 8.56 -26.65 -15.44
N GLY A 64 9.64 -26.89 -16.19
CA GLY A 64 10.52 -28.05 -16.03
C GLY A 64 9.86 -29.36 -16.44
N ARG A 65 10.66 -30.44 -16.47
CA ARG A 65 10.16 -31.77 -16.83
C ARG A 65 9.02 -32.18 -15.92
N GLU A 66 7.86 -32.52 -16.49
CA GLU A 66 6.65 -32.93 -15.76
C GLU A 66 6.16 -31.92 -14.72
N GLY A 67 6.48 -30.64 -14.92
CA GLY A 67 6.05 -29.57 -14.00
C GLY A 67 6.79 -29.51 -12.66
N ARG A 68 7.96 -30.16 -12.53
CA ARG A 68 8.67 -30.26 -11.23
C ARG A 68 9.16 -28.91 -10.71
N ASN A 69 9.58 -28.00 -11.58
CA ASN A 69 10.12 -26.71 -11.16
C ASN A 69 8.99 -25.75 -10.73
N ILE A 70 7.91 -25.69 -11.50
CA ILE A 70 6.74 -24.88 -11.13
C ILE A 70 6.17 -25.35 -9.78
N ARG A 71 5.96 -26.64 -9.58
CA ARG A 71 5.50 -27.16 -8.27
C ARG A 71 6.48 -26.86 -7.12
N ALA A 72 7.77 -26.89 -7.36
CA ALA A 72 8.76 -26.53 -6.33
C ALA A 72 8.67 -25.04 -5.98
N LEU A 73 8.47 -24.15 -6.96
CA LEU A 73 8.32 -22.72 -6.74
C LEU A 73 7.02 -22.38 -6.01
N GLU A 74 5.91 -22.99 -6.43
CA GLU A 74 4.60 -22.86 -5.75
C GLU A 74 4.64 -23.37 -4.31
N ALA A 75 5.26 -24.53 -4.09
CA ALA A 75 5.41 -25.09 -2.74
C ALA A 75 6.29 -24.22 -1.84
N ALA A 76 7.38 -23.66 -2.38
CA ALA A 76 8.31 -22.83 -1.61
C ALA A 76 7.75 -21.44 -1.29
N THR A 77 6.98 -20.84 -2.19
CA THR A 77 6.46 -19.45 -2.04
C THR A 77 5.03 -19.38 -1.51
N GLY A 78 4.24 -20.43 -1.73
CA GLY A 78 2.79 -20.43 -1.50
C GLY A 78 2.04 -19.49 -2.45
N VAL A 79 2.55 -19.33 -3.69
CA VAL A 79 2.00 -18.48 -4.75
C VAL A 79 1.74 -19.36 -5.97
N ASP A 80 0.57 -19.25 -6.57
CA ASP A 80 0.22 -19.98 -7.78
C ASP A 80 0.86 -19.32 -9.01
N LEU A 81 1.48 -20.11 -9.88
CA LEU A 81 2.05 -19.66 -11.13
C LEU A 81 1.12 -20.02 -12.29
N ILE A 82 0.61 -19.02 -12.96
CA ILE A 82 -0.26 -19.17 -14.14
C ILE A 82 0.59 -18.91 -15.38
N ILE A 83 0.73 -19.94 -16.21
CA ILE A 83 1.44 -19.86 -17.50
C ILE A 83 0.41 -20.15 -18.58
N ASP A 84 0.04 -19.11 -19.29
CA ASP A 84 -0.92 -19.13 -20.39
C ASP A 84 -0.25 -18.82 -21.75
N ASP A 85 -1.06 -18.60 -22.76
CA ASP A 85 -0.61 -18.27 -24.12
C ASP A 85 -0.09 -16.83 -24.28
N THR A 86 -0.12 -16.00 -23.23
CA THR A 86 0.40 -14.63 -23.26
C THR A 86 1.92 -14.67 -23.52
N PRO A 87 2.43 -14.07 -24.60
CA PRO A 87 3.85 -14.17 -24.93
C PRO A 87 4.75 -13.63 -23.81
N GLU A 88 5.86 -14.34 -23.55
CA GLU A 88 6.94 -13.91 -22.64
C GLU A 88 6.44 -13.43 -21.26
N THR A 89 5.36 -14.03 -20.75
CA THR A 89 4.76 -13.60 -19.47
C THR A 89 4.40 -14.81 -18.61
N VAL A 90 4.65 -14.69 -17.30
CA VAL A 90 4.15 -15.56 -16.24
C VAL A 90 3.38 -14.72 -15.24
N VAL A 91 2.22 -15.17 -14.83
CA VAL A 91 1.36 -14.48 -13.87
C VAL A 91 1.48 -15.18 -12.51
N LEU A 92 1.80 -14.42 -11.49
CA LEU A 92 1.85 -14.84 -10.09
C LEU A 92 0.54 -14.48 -9.40
N SER A 93 -0.15 -15.43 -8.80
CA SER A 93 -1.43 -15.25 -8.13
C SER A 93 -1.36 -15.70 -6.68
N ALA A 94 -1.66 -14.78 -5.75
CA ALA A 94 -1.84 -15.07 -4.34
C ALA A 94 -2.59 -13.92 -3.66
N TYR A 95 -3.27 -14.23 -2.57
CA TYR A 95 -3.95 -13.24 -1.75
C TYR A 95 -2.94 -12.26 -1.08
N SER A 96 -1.79 -12.77 -0.61
CA SER A 96 -0.79 -11.96 0.07
C SER A 96 0.11 -11.20 -0.91
N PRO A 97 0.07 -9.84 -0.95
CA PRO A 97 0.97 -9.05 -1.78
C PRO A 97 2.45 -9.28 -1.48
N LEU A 98 2.79 -9.49 -0.20
CA LEU A 98 4.15 -9.77 0.22
C LEU A 98 4.67 -11.10 -0.35
N LYS A 99 3.85 -12.16 -0.33
CA LYS A 99 4.23 -13.45 -0.93
C LYS A 99 4.43 -13.33 -2.44
N ARG A 100 3.56 -12.56 -3.13
CA ARG A 100 3.72 -12.29 -4.57
C ARG A 100 5.03 -11.56 -4.87
N GLU A 101 5.40 -10.59 -4.04
CA GLU A 101 6.67 -9.86 -4.20
C GLU A 101 7.88 -10.78 -3.97
N VAL A 102 7.84 -11.65 -2.96
CA VAL A 102 8.88 -12.68 -2.74
C VAL A 102 8.99 -13.62 -3.94
N ALA A 103 7.85 -14.13 -4.42
CA ALA A 103 7.82 -15.02 -5.59
C ALA A 103 8.35 -14.33 -6.86
N LYS A 104 7.99 -13.07 -7.07
CA LYS A 104 8.47 -12.25 -8.19
C LYS A 104 9.99 -12.11 -8.14
N GLN A 105 10.55 -11.66 -7.02
CA GLN A 105 12.00 -11.47 -6.87
C GLN A 105 12.75 -12.80 -6.99
N ALA A 106 12.21 -13.89 -6.44
CA ALA A 106 12.80 -15.21 -6.59
C ALA A 106 12.80 -15.66 -8.05
N LEU A 107 11.70 -15.48 -8.77
CA LEU A 107 11.59 -15.85 -10.18
C LEU A 107 12.52 -15.00 -11.05
N GLU A 108 12.61 -13.69 -10.86
CA GLU A 108 13.53 -12.81 -11.56
C GLU A 108 15.00 -13.22 -11.37
N ARG A 109 15.39 -13.60 -10.15
CA ARG A 109 16.74 -14.09 -9.86
C ARG A 109 17.02 -15.44 -10.51
N LEU A 110 16.04 -16.35 -10.52
CA LEU A 110 16.15 -17.64 -11.20
C LEU A 110 16.31 -17.48 -12.71
N ILE A 111 15.59 -16.55 -13.30
CA ILE A 111 15.68 -16.19 -14.71
C ILE A 111 17.08 -15.65 -15.04
N HIS A 112 17.57 -14.73 -14.23
CA HIS A 112 18.90 -14.13 -14.41
C HIS A 112 20.03 -15.16 -14.23
N ASP A 113 19.95 -16.02 -13.19
CA ASP A 113 20.93 -17.08 -12.93
C ASP A 113 20.90 -18.20 -14.00
N GLY A 114 19.77 -18.38 -14.64
CA GLY A 114 19.56 -19.37 -15.68
C GLY A 114 19.53 -20.82 -15.18
N ARG A 115 19.72 -21.09 -13.90
CA ARG A 115 19.69 -22.44 -13.31
C ARG A 115 18.38 -22.66 -12.54
N ILE A 116 17.41 -23.25 -13.23
CA ILE A 116 16.07 -23.48 -12.66
C ILE A 116 15.93 -24.98 -12.37
N HIS A 117 16.07 -25.37 -11.10
CA HIS A 117 15.81 -26.72 -10.59
C HIS A 117 15.38 -26.64 -9.12
N PRO A 118 14.67 -27.65 -8.56
CA PRO A 118 14.01 -27.55 -7.27
C PRO A 118 14.93 -27.08 -6.12
N ALA A 119 16.08 -27.68 -5.93
CA ALA A 119 17.01 -27.28 -4.86
C ALA A 119 17.50 -25.81 -4.99
N ARG A 120 17.68 -25.33 -6.23
CA ARG A 120 18.06 -23.93 -6.47
C ARG A 120 16.89 -22.98 -6.21
N ILE A 121 15.67 -23.39 -6.54
CA ILE A 121 14.43 -22.63 -6.27
C ILE A 121 14.29 -22.43 -4.75
N GLU A 122 14.36 -23.49 -3.96
CA GLU A 122 14.27 -23.43 -2.50
C GLU A 122 15.35 -22.52 -1.89
N ASP A 123 16.58 -22.62 -2.39
CA ASP A 123 17.70 -21.78 -1.94
C ASP A 123 17.47 -20.30 -2.22
N ILE A 124 17.00 -19.95 -3.42
CA ILE A 124 16.75 -18.56 -3.81
C ILE A 124 15.55 -18.00 -3.05
N VAL A 125 14.47 -18.75 -2.93
CA VAL A 125 13.29 -18.32 -2.17
C VAL A 125 13.67 -18.01 -0.72
N ARG A 126 14.39 -18.92 -0.06
CA ARG A 126 14.85 -18.69 1.32
C ARG A 126 15.71 -17.43 1.47
N LYS A 127 16.62 -17.16 0.52
CA LYS A 127 17.42 -15.94 0.53
C LYS A 127 16.57 -14.69 0.35
N VAL A 128 15.65 -14.71 -0.60
CA VAL A 128 14.73 -13.59 -0.84
C VAL A 128 13.87 -13.32 0.39
N GLU A 129 13.37 -14.36 1.05
CA GLU A 129 12.58 -14.20 2.29
C GLU A 129 13.40 -13.54 3.41
N GLN A 130 14.65 -13.97 3.60
CA GLN A 130 15.56 -13.37 4.59
C GLN A 130 15.85 -11.89 4.29
N GLU A 131 16.16 -11.57 3.04
CA GLU A 131 16.39 -10.19 2.60
C GLU A 131 15.12 -9.34 2.72
N MET A 132 13.97 -9.92 2.41
CA MET A 132 12.68 -9.26 2.57
C MET A 132 12.39 -8.94 4.04
N ASP A 133 12.68 -9.86 4.97
CA ASP A 133 12.49 -9.61 6.40
C ASP A 133 13.35 -8.44 6.91
N VAL A 134 14.60 -8.33 6.45
CA VAL A 134 15.46 -7.18 6.74
C VAL A 134 14.85 -5.89 6.17
N LYS A 135 14.46 -5.92 4.91
CA LYS A 135 13.85 -4.78 4.22
C LYS A 135 12.55 -4.30 4.90
N LEU A 136 11.73 -5.22 5.37
CA LEU A 136 10.50 -4.88 6.11
C LEU A 136 10.81 -4.12 7.41
N ARG A 137 11.86 -4.52 8.12
CA ARG A 137 12.29 -3.81 9.34
C ARG A 137 12.80 -2.42 9.00
N GLU A 138 13.65 -2.29 8.00
CA GLU A 138 14.18 -1.00 7.53
C GLU A 138 13.05 -0.03 7.14
N ILE A 139 12.06 -0.50 6.38
CA ILE A 139 10.89 0.31 5.99
C ILE A 139 10.09 0.76 7.23
N GLY A 140 9.86 -0.16 8.18
CA GLY A 140 9.14 0.17 9.41
C GLY A 140 9.91 1.14 10.30
N GLU A 141 11.23 0.97 10.45
CA GLU A 141 12.11 1.88 11.18
C GLU A 141 12.12 3.27 10.56
N GLN A 142 12.21 3.35 9.22
CA GLN A 142 12.12 4.62 8.51
C GLN A 142 10.79 5.31 8.76
N ALA A 143 9.68 4.59 8.67
CA ALA A 143 8.34 5.14 8.95
C ALA A 143 8.20 5.70 10.36
N THR A 144 8.73 5.00 11.38
CA THR A 144 8.72 5.49 12.77
C THR A 144 9.61 6.71 12.95
N PHE A 145 10.76 6.73 12.27
CA PHE A 145 11.68 7.86 12.29
C PHE A 145 11.07 9.12 11.65
N ASP A 146 10.44 8.99 10.49
CA ASP A 146 9.83 10.11 9.76
C ASP A 146 8.73 10.81 10.57
N VAL A 147 7.95 10.05 11.33
CA VAL A 147 6.90 10.59 12.22
C VAL A 147 7.47 11.11 13.56
N GLY A 148 8.69 10.70 13.91
CA GLY A 148 9.33 11.03 15.20
C GLY A 148 8.77 10.22 16.37
N VAL A 149 8.30 9.00 16.12
CA VAL A 149 7.78 8.09 17.14
C VAL A 149 8.83 7.03 17.48
N HIS A 150 9.20 6.92 18.75
CA HIS A 150 10.26 6.03 19.22
C HIS A 150 9.76 5.00 20.24
N GLY A 151 10.54 3.94 20.45
CA GLY A 151 10.22 2.91 21.45
C GLY A 151 9.03 2.04 21.09
N ILE A 152 8.84 1.76 19.79
CA ILE A 152 7.88 0.76 19.28
C ILE A 152 8.54 -0.62 19.34
N ASN A 153 7.75 -1.64 19.68
CA ASN A 153 8.22 -3.02 19.66
C ASN A 153 8.71 -3.41 18.24
N PRO A 154 9.89 -4.06 18.12
CA PRO A 154 10.44 -4.46 16.83
C PRO A 154 9.49 -5.29 15.94
N GLU A 155 8.65 -6.13 16.53
CA GLU A 155 7.65 -6.89 15.77
C GLU A 155 6.58 -5.98 15.16
N ILE A 156 6.15 -4.94 15.88
CA ILE A 156 5.21 -3.94 15.35
C ILE A 156 5.87 -3.15 14.22
N VAL A 157 7.15 -2.75 14.38
CA VAL A 157 7.92 -2.07 13.32
C VAL A 157 7.97 -2.93 12.06
N ARG A 158 8.24 -4.22 12.20
CA ARG A 158 8.23 -5.18 11.09
C ARG A 158 6.85 -5.28 10.42
N LEU A 159 5.77 -5.35 11.21
CA LEU A 159 4.40 -5.37 10.69
C LEU A 159 4.05 -4.08 9.95
N MET A 160 4.50 -2.93 10.45
CA MET A 160 4.36 -1.65 9.73
C MET A 160 5.07 -1.68 8.37
N GLY A 161 6.28 -2.26 8.30
CA GLY A 161 6.97 -2.46 7.04
C GLY A 161 6.17 -3.29 6.02
N GLN A 162 5.39 -4.27 6.48
CA GLN A 162 4.52 -5.07 5.59
C GLN A 162 3.41 -4.23 4.94
N LEU A 163 2.97 -3.14 5.59
CA LEU A 163 1.95 -2.24 5.05
C LEU A 163 2.41 -1.55 3.76
N HIS A 164 3.72 -1.44 3.54
CA HIS A 164 4.30 -0.92 2.29
C HIS A 164 3.85 -1.71 1.05
N TYR A 165 3.67 -3.02 1.20
CA TYR A 165 3.25 -3.92 0.11
C TYR A 165 1.73 -4.09 0.04
N ARG A 166 0.99 -3.49 0.97
CA ARG A 166 -0.46 -3.60 1.04
C ARG A 166 -1.12 -2.35 0.45
N THR A 167 -2.09 -2.59 -0.43
CA THR A 167 -2.96 -1.54 -0.96
C THR A 167 -4.39 -1.77 -0.46
N SER A 168 -5.07 -0.73 -0.04
CA SER A 168 -6.47 -0.76 0.34
C SER A 168 -7.14 0.53 -0.13
N PHE A 169 -8.33 0.44 -0.71
CA PHE A 169 -9.02 1.60 -1.31
C PHE A 169 -8.12 2.41 -2.26
N SER A 170 -7.34 1.73 -3.09
CA SER A 170 -6.36 2.30 -4.02
C SER A 170 -5.24 3.14 -3.38
N GLN A 171 -5.06 3.04 -2.07
CA GLN A 171 -4.00 3.72 -1.32
C GLN A 171 -3.00 2.73 -0.75
N ASN A 172 -1.72 3.11 -0.74
CA ASN A 172 -0.71 2.38 0.01
C ASN A 172 -0.99 2.54 1.50
N VAL A 173 -1.15 1.43 2.24
CA VAL A 173 -1.59 1.46 3.64
C VAL A 173 -0.54 2.11 4.54
N LEU A 174 0.77 1.90 4.29
CA LEU A 174 1.83 2.55 5.07
C LEU A 174 1.79 4.07 4.87
N GLN A 175 1.70 4.53 3.62
CA GLN A 175 1.63 5.96 3.30
C GLN A 175 0.41 6.60 3.96
N HIS A 176 -0.73 5.94 3.90
CA HIS A 176 -1.94 6.39 4.59
C HIS A 176 -1.75 6.49 6.12
N SER A 177 -1.11 5.50 6.75
CA SER A 177 -0.81 5.55 8.19
C SER A 177 0.11 6.73 8.55
N LEU A 178 1.10 7.04 7.72
CA LEU A 178 1.96 8.21 7.90
C LEU A 178 1.16 9.52 7.82
N GLU A 179 0.30 9.67 6.84
CA GLU A 179 -0.58 10.84 6.66
C GLU A 179 -1.51 11.01 7.86
N VAL A 180 -2.13 9.94 8.34
CA VAL A 180 -2.98 9.95 9.55
C VAL A 180 -2.17 10.40 10.76
N ALA A 181 -0.95 9.89 10.95
CA ALA A 181 -0.09 10.27 12.06
C ALA A 181 0.25 11.77 12.04
N PHE A 182 0.60 12.32 10.88
CA PHE A 182 0.87 13.76 10.75
C PHE A 182 -0.36 14.60 11.03
N LEU A 183 -1.53 14.22 10.49
CA LEU A 183 -2.78 14.93 10.74
C LEU A 183 -3.16 14.90 12.24
N CYS A 184 -3.02 13.76 12.90
CA CYS A 184 -3.23 13.63 14.35
C CYS A 184 -2.30 14.56 15.13
N GLY A 185 -1.03 14.66 14.73
CA GLY A 185 -0.06 15.57 15.34
C GLY A 185 -0.48 17.03 15.22
N VAL A 186 -0.86 17.47 14.03
CA VAL A 186 -1.31 18.85 13.77
C VAL A 186 -2.56 19.17 14.59
N MET A 187 -3.56 18.28 14.59
CA MET A 187 -4.78 18.49 15.38
C MET A 187 -4.50 18.56 16.87
N ALA A 188 -3.60 17.70 17.38
CA ALA A 188 -3.22 17.71 18.79
C ALA A 188 -2.51 19.02 19.17
N ALA A 189 -1.61 19.52 18.33
CA ALA A 189 -0.92 20.80 18.55
C ALA A 189 -1.91 21.98 18.63
N GLU A 190 -2.87 22.06 17.71
CA GLU A 190 -3.91 23.09 17.70
C GLU A 190 -4.83 23.04 18.94
N LEU A 191 -5.05 21.84 19.47
CA LEU A 191 -5.86 21.63 20.68
C LEU A 191 -5.05 21.75 22.00
N GLY A 192 -3.74 21.99 21.93
CA GLY A 192 -2.86 22.02 23.09
C GLY A 192 -2.66 20.66 23.76
N LEU A 193 -2.79 19.56 23.01
CA LEU A 193 -2.62 18.19 23.46
C LEU A 193 -1.20 17.66 23.15
N ASP A 194 -0.88 16.46 23.65
CA ASP A 194 0.41 15.81 23.42
C ASP A 194 0.53 15.31 21.96
N GLU A 195 1.24 16.07 21.15
CA GLU A 195 1.48 15.80 19.74
C GLU A 195 2.15 14.43 19.51
N LYS A 196 3.12 14.03 20.37
CA LYS A 196 3.84 12.76 20.21
C LYS A 196 2.94 11.56 20.44
N LYS A 197 2.07 11.65 21.44
CA LYS A 197 1.07 10.59 21.68
C LYS A 197 0.06 10.50 20.55
N ALA A 198 -0.39 11.64 20.04
CA ALA A 198 -1.34 11.70 18.94
C ALA A 198 -0.75 11.10 17.65
N LYS A 199 0.50 11.47 17.30
CA LYS A 199 1.22 10.86 16.17
C LYS A 199 1.39 9.35 16.33
N ARG A 200 1.76 8.91 17.52
CA ARG A 200 1.89 7.48 17.82
C ARG A 200 0.56 6.73 17.63
N ALA A 201 -0.53 7.29 18.11
CA ALA A 201 -1.87 6.70 17.98
C ALA A 201 -2.36 6.69 16.53
N GLY A 202 -2.00 7.71 15.75
CA GLY A 202 -2.35 7.77 14.32
C GLY A 202 -1.51 6.85 13.45
N LEU A 203 -0.29 6.49 13.88
CA LEU A 203 0.61 5.61 13.13
C LEU A 203 0.27 4.12 13.33
N LEU A 204 -0.21 3.72 14.52
CA LEU A 204 -0.48 2.35 14.96
C LEU A 204 -1.95 1.97 14.82
#